data_28d8c4aa18e7abbfb2e75d830266c946
#
_entry.id   28d8c4aa18e7abbfb2e75d830266c946
#
_cell.length_a   1.000
_cell.length_b   1.000
_cell.length_c   1.000
_cell.angle_alpha   90.00
_cell.angle_beta   90.00
_cell.angle_gamma   90.00
#
_symmetry.space_group_name_H-M   'P 1'
#
loop_
_entity.id
_entity.type
_entity.pdbx_description
1 polymer ?
#
loop_
_entity_poly.entity_id
_entity_poly.type
_entity_poly.pdbx_seq_one_letter_code
_entity_poly.pdbx_strand_id
1 'polypeptide(L)'
;PTPFFLGLLSHYSTWPVHKDTVLKFGDIDDRNGEWTRPGNFVCNGPFQLKTWELNNKIVVEKNPHYYDASMVRLNEIHYYPVSNVMTEDRMFRAGQLHLTSTLPSQKCPIYIEENPNLRIDPYMGTYFYRINTENEVLKDLKVRKALAYSIDRQLLVDKVTKCGQIPAYSFTPPGTNGYQPTTEIPFDPILAKSLLEEAGFSEENPFPKLEILFNTNEDHRKLALAVQQMWQINLGIEVELVNQDWKVYLNREMIGDFQISRAGWIGDYEDPNTFLDLMRPNRGNNKTGWENMEYDALVEKANTINNQAERYELLYKAEEILIENMPVIPLYTYVRAYQLSSDVKGFSPHILDHHHPKFIYLERD
;
A
#
# COMPACT_ATOMS: atom_id res chain seq x y z
N PRO A 1 8.06 26.45 0.94
CA PRO A 1 6.87 26.02 1.70
C PRO A 1 6.66 24.52 1.50
N THR A 2 6.04 23.88 2.47
CA THR A 2 5.67 22.47 2.41
C THR A 2 4.26 22.37 3.01
N PRO A 3 3.20 22.47 2.17
CA PRO A 3 1.82 22.59 2.63
C PRO A 3 1.37 21.42 3.53
N PHE A 4 1.95 20.23 3.35
CA PHE A 4 1.68 19.01 4.11
C PHE A 4 2.69 18.76 5.25
N PHE A 5 3.48 19.77 5.65
CA PHE A 5 4.55 19.62 6.66
C PHE A 5 4.07 19.04 7.98
N LEU A 6 2.91 19.48 8.49
CA LEU A 6 2.36 18.94 9.72
C LEU A 6 1.98 17.45 9.60
N GLY A 7 1.52 17.03 8.42
CA GLY A 7 1.27 15.62 8.13
C GLY A 7 2.54 14.78 8.16
N LEU A 8 3.65 15.30 7.61
CA LEU A 8 4.96 14.63 7.67
C LEU A 8 5.42 14.37 9.11
N LEU A 9 5.14 15.29 10.04
CA LEU A 9 5.53 15.12 11.45
C LEU A 9 4.79 13.98 12.17
N SER A 10 3.68 13.51 11.62
CA SER A 10 2.97 12.34 12.16
C SER A 10 3.61 11.01 11.76
N HIS A 11 4.44 10.99 10.72
CA HIS A 11 5.13 9.80 10.26
C HIS A 11 6.30 9.43 11.18
N TYR A 12 6.40 8.15 11.53
CA TYR A 12 7.39 7.64 12.50
C TYR A 12 8.85 7.93 12.13
N SER A 13 9.19 8.12 10.85
CA SER A 13 10.55 8.48 10.40
C SER A 13 11.01 9.87 10.87
N THR A 14 10.08 10.73 11.30
CA THR A 14 10.38 12.07 11.82
C THR A 14 10.44 12.12 13.36
N TRP A 15 10.12 11.02 14.03
CA TRP A 15 10.15 10.99 15.49
C TRP A 15 11.56 11.02 16.02
N PRO A 16 11.82 11.85 17.06
CA PRO A 16 13.17 11.98 17.62
C PRO A 16 13.61 10.69 18.31
N VAL A 17 14.88 10.34 18.15
CA VAL A 17 15.54 9.24 18.85
C VAL A 17 16.54 9.79 19.87
N HIS A 18 16.85 9.00 20.92
CA HIS A 18 17.79 9.41 21.94
C HIS A 18 19.23 9.29 21.43
N LYS A 19 19.84 10.43 21.11
CA LYS A 19 21.16 10.53 20.47
C LYS A 19 22.25 9.72 21.18
N ASP A 20 22.36 9.85 22.50
CA ASP A 20 23.45 9.21 23.24
C ASP A 20 23.31 7.68 23.25
N THR A 21 22.07 7.17 23.21
CA THR A 21 21.83 5.73 23.07
C THR A 21 22.21 5.24 21.68
N VAL A 22 21.84 5.96 20.61
CA VAL A 22 22.24 5.60 19.25
C VAL A 22 23.75 5.52 19.14
N LEU A 23 24.47 6.57 19.55
CA LEU A 23 25.93 6.66 19.45
C LEU A 23 26.68 5.70 20.39
N LYS A 24 26.05 5.24 21.47
CA LYS A 24 26.64 4.24 22.37
C LYS A 24 26.69 2.85 21.73
N PHE A 25 25.75 2.51 20.85
CA PHE A 25 25.56 1.16 20.31
C PHE A 25 25.74 1.08 18.78
N GLY A 26 26.29 2.11 18.16
CA GLY A 26 26.54 2.18 16.72
C GLY A 26 26.84 3.61 16.28
N ASP A 27 26.81 3.82 14.96
CA ASP A 27 26.87 5.16 14.37
C ASP A 27 25.47 5.57 13.90
N ILE A 28 25.31 6.88 13.61
CA ILE A 28 24.03 7.43 13.12
C ILE A 28 23.60 6.80 11.79
N ASP A 29 24.55 6.36 10.98
CA ASP A 29 24.33 5.71 9.68
C ASP A 29 24.23 4.18 9.79
N ASP A 30 24.37 3.60 10.96
CA ASP A 30 24.31 2.15 11.16
C ASP A 30 22.84 1.68 11.16
N ARG A 31 22.43 1.04 10.06
CA ARG A 31 21.09 0.45 9.90
C ARG A 31 20.83 -0.75 10.81
N ASN A 32 21.87 -1.36 11.37
CA ASN A 32 21.80 -2.55 12.21
C ASN A 32 22.19 -2.27 13.67
N GLY A 33 22.23 -0.99 14.08
CA GLY A 33 22.64 -0.56 15.39
C GLY A 33 21.91 -1.28 16.52
N GLU A 34 22.65 -1.76 17.53
CA GLU A 34 22.09 -2.51 18.64
C GLU A 34 21.25 -1.66 19.62
N TRP A 35 21.18 -0.35 19.40
CA TRP A 35 20.39 0.57 20.21
C TRP A 35 18.89 0.23 20.27
N THR A 36 18.37 -0.48 19.25
CA THR A 36 16.96 -0.94 19.18
C THR A 36 16.68 -2.23 19.93
N ARG A 37 17.71 -2.87 20.53
CA ARG A 37 17.56 -4.14 21.23
C ARG A 37 16.94 -3.98 22.62
N PRO A 38 16.25 -5.02 23.14
CA PRO A 38 15.78 -5.02 24.54
C PRO A 38 16.93 -4.69 25.51
N GLY A 39 16.66 -3.81 26.47
CA GLY A 39 17.65 -3.32 27.43
C GLY A 39 18.52 -2.15 26.96
N ASN A 40 18.61 -1.91 25.63
CA ASN A 40 19.32 -0.76 25.07
C ASN A 40 18.36 0.35 24.63
N PHE A 41 17.15 -0.05 24.20
CA PHE A 41 16.15 0.85 23.63
C PHE A 41 15.64 1.86 24.65
N VAL A 42 15.78 3.14 24.33
CA VAL A 42 15.26 4.28 25.11
C VAL A 42 14.22 5.02 24.27
N CYS A 43 13.06 5.28 24.87
CA CYS A 43 11.98 6.02 24.23
C CYS A 43 11.22 6.88 25.22
N ASN A 44 10.49 7.87 24.70
CA ASN A 44 9.61 8.76 25.45
C ASN A 44 8.12 8.47 25.20
N GLY A 45 7.81 7.36 24.53
CA GLY A 45 6.43 6.93 24.23
C GLY A 45 5.72 6.28 25.41
N PRO A 46 4.41 5.97 25.24
CA PRO A 46 3.58 5.38 26.30
C PRO A 46 3.96 3.94 26.69
N PHE A 47 4.68 3.25 25.81
CA PHE A 47 5.20 1.90 26.06
C PHE A 47 6.69 1.85 25.73
N GLN A 48 7.40 0.96 26.45
CA GLN A 48 8.80 0.66 26.23
C GLN A 48 9.00 -0.82 25.86
N LEU A 49 10.07 -1.12 25.12
CA LEU A 49 10.37 -2.49 24.70
C LEU A 49 10.79 -3.34 25.89
N LYS A 50 10.05 -4.43 26.14
CA LYS A 50 10.36 -5.40 27.20
C LYS A 50 11.15 -6.59 26.65
N THR A 51 10.62 -7.28 25.63
CA THR A 51 11.27 -8.43 24.98
C THR A 51 11.09 -8.39 23.48
N TRP A 52 12.06 -8.95 22.77
CA TRP A 52 11.98 -9.20 21.33
C TRP A 52 12.55 -10.58 21.04
N GLU A 53 11.68 -11.55 20.92
CA GLU A 53 12.01 -12.94 20.57
C GLU A 53 11.74 -13.11 19.07
N LEU A 54 12.80 -13.32 18.28
CA LEU A 54 12.70 -13.49 16.84
C LEU A 54 11.75 -14.63 16.46
N ASN A 55 10.86 -14.40 15.52
CA ASN A 55 9.84 -15.32 15.03
C ASN A 55 8.86 -15.85 16.10
N ASN A 56 8.85 -15.28 17.30
CA ASN A 56 7.96 -15.66 18.38
C ASN A 56 7.05 -14.50 18.78
N LYS A 57 7.58 -13.49 19.46
CA LYS A 57 6.79 -12.33 19.91
C LYS A 57 7.66 -11.11 20.22
N ILE A 58 7.02 -9.92 20.14
CA ILE A 58 7.51 -8.69 20.73
C ILE A 58 6.56 -8.32 21.86
N VAL A 59 7.10 -7.99 23.02
CA VAL A 59 6.33 -7.49 24.15
C VAL A 59 6.80 -6.08 24.49
N VAL A 60 5.85 -5.15 24.55
CA VAL A 60 6.07 -3.83 25.09
C VAL A 60 5.28 -3.68 26.39
N GLU A 61 5.85 -2.97 27.34
CA GLU A 61 5.21 -2.70 28.63
C GLU A 61 4.99 -1.20 28.83
N LYS A 62 4.04 -0.85 29.68
CA LYS A 62 3.76 0.54 30.05
C LYS A 62 5.03 1.25 30.50
N ASN A 63 5.32 2.40 29.89
CA ASN A 63 6.44 3.24 30.26
C ASN A 63 6.07 4.15 31.47
N PRO A 64 6.64 3.93 32.68
CA PRO A 64 6.33 4.74 33.85
C PRO A 64 6.82 6.19 33.73
N HIS A 65 7.77 6.46 32.84
CA HIS A 65 8.36 7.78 32.60
C HIS A 65 7.65 8.57 31.50
N TYR A 66 6.61 7.99 30.88
CA TYR A 66 5.82 8.71 29.89
C TYR A 66 5.11 9.88 30.56
N TYR A 67 5.14 11.08 29.91
CA TYR A 67 4.60 12.30 30.50
C TYR A 67 3.11 12.19 30.90
N ASP A 68 2.36 11.33 30.24
CA ASP A 68 0.93 11.11 30.45
C ASP A 68 0.64 9.64 30.85
N ALA A 69 1.53 9.05 31.65
CA ALA A 69 1.46 7.63 32.04
C ALA A 69 0.15 7.28 32.76
N SER A 70 -0.49 8.23 33.47
CA SER A 70 -1.76 8.01 34.14
C SER A 70 -2.92 7.66 33.19
N MET A 71 -2.86 8.14 31.93
CA MET A 71 -3.85 7.85 30.91
C MET A 71 -3.69 6.48 30.25
N VAL A 72 -2.50 5.86 30.38
CA VAL A 72 -2.22 4.56 29.79
C VAL A 72 -2.83 3.46 30.65
N ARG A 73 -3.83 2.76 30.13
CA ARG A 73 -4.61 1.74 30.86
C ARG A 73 -4.08 0.31 30.67
N LEU A 74 -3.45 0.00 29.52
CA LEU A 74 -2.83 -1.29 29.28
C LEU A 74 -1.49 -1.41 30.01
N ASN A 75 -1.20 -2.57 30.60
CA ASN A 75 0.09 -2.87 31.20
C ASN A 75 1.11 -3.36 30.19
N GLU A 76 0.67 -4.18 29.24
CA GLU A 76 1.50 -4.79 28.19
C GLU A 76 0.73 -4.91 26.89
N ILE A 77 1.47 -4.89 25.75
CA ILE A 77 0.97 -5.25 24.42
C ILE A 77 1.88 -6.32 23.85
N HIS A 78 1.29 -7.40 23.37
CA HIS A 78 2.00 -8.54 22.79
C HIS A 78 1.75 -8.57 21.27
N TYR A 79 2.81 -8.53 20.47
CA TYR A 79 2.75 -8.65 19.02
C TYR A 79 3.29 -10.01 18.61
N TYR A 80 2.47 -10.77 17.87
CA TYR A 80 2.81 -12.09 17.35
C TYR A 80 3.04 -12.02 15.83
N PRO A 81 4.23 -12.35 15.31
CA PRO A 81 4.54 -12.32 13.88
C PRO A 81 3.96 -13.53 13.16
N VAL A 82 2.63 -13.58 13.02
CA VAL A 82 1.93 -14.69 12.36
C VAL A 82 1.84 -14.42 10.87
N SER A 83 2.60 -15.13 10.05
CA SER A 83 2.63 -14.95 8.58
C SER A 83 1.47 -15.63 7.86
N ASN A 84 0.83 -16.64 8.47
CA ASN A 84 -0.27 -17.36 7.86
C ASN A 84 -1.62 -16.81 8.33
N VAL A 85 -2.36 -16.18 7.42
CA VAL A 85 -3.64 -15.51 7.69
C VAL A 85 -4.70 -16.46 8.28
N MET A 86 -4.72 -17.74 7.86
CA MET A 86 -5.65 -18.73 8.41
C MET A 86 -5.29 -19.13 9.84
N THR A 87 -4.01 -19.08 10.19
CA THR A 87 -3.54 -19.31 11.56
C THR A 87 -3.91 -18.12 12.45
N GLU A 88 -3.70 -16.89 11.98
CA GLU A 88 -4.10 -15.67 12.68
C GLU A 88 -5.59 -15.66 12.99
N ASP A 89 -6.44 -15.98 12.01
CA ASP A 89 -7.89 -16.11 12.17
C ASP A 89 -8.26 -17.18 13.22
N ARG A 90 -7.59 -18.35 13.21
CA ARG A 90 -7.83 -19.38 14.24
C ARG A 90 -7.44 -18.91 15.63
N MET A 91 -6.31 -18.20 15.78
CA MET A 91 -5.86 -17.66 17.06
C MET A 91 -6.86 -16.64 17.60
N PHE A 92 -7.40 -15.76 16.74
CA PHE A 92 -8.44 -14.82 17.16
C PHE A 92 -9.71 -15.55 17.65
N ARG A 93 -10.21 -16.49 16.88
CA ARG A 93 -11.41 -17.28 17.27
C ARG A 93 -11.19 -18.14 18.53
N ALA A 94 -9.95 -18.50 18.83
CA ALA A 94 -9.57 -19.17 20.07
C ALA A 94 -9.35 -18.23 21.25
N GLY A 95 -9.56 -16.90 21.10
CA GLY A 95 -9.37 -15.90 22.14
C GLY A 95 -7.90 -15.63 22.49
N GLN A 96 -6.97 -16.03 21.63
CA GLN A 96 -5.53 -15.80 21.82
C GLN A 96 -5.07 -14.43 21.31
N LEU A 97 -5.87 -13.81 20.44
CA LEU A 97 -5.64 -12.46 19.90
C LEU A 97 -6.85 -11.58 20.17
N HIS A 98 -6.61 -10.32 20.48
CA HIS A 98 -7.65 -9.29 20.59
C HIS A 98 -7.87 -8.54 19.27
N LEU A 99 -6.88 -8.57 18.39
CA LEU A 99 -6.86 -7.90 17.09
C LEU A 99 -6.12 -8.76 16.09
N THR A 100 -6.65 -8.88 14.85
CA THR A 100 -5.91 -9.44 13.73
C THR A 100 -5.35 -8.33 12.85
N SER A 101 -4.25 -8.61 12.14
CA SER A 101 -3.68 -7.67 11.17
C SER A 101 -4.42 -7.69 9.82
N THR A 102 -5.01 -8.84 9.47
CA THR A 102 -5.70 -9.05 8.20
C THR A 102 -6.75 -10.17 8.32
N LEU A 103 -7.42 -10.48 7.21
CA LEU A 103 -8.43 -11.55 7.12
C LEU A 103 -8.16 -12.46 5.93
N PRO A 104 -8.52 -13.75 6.02
CA PRO A 104 -8.57 -14.60 4.84
C PRO A 104 -9.62 -14.11 3.85
N SER A 105 -9.22 -13.72 2.64
CA SER A 105 -10.11 -13.17 1.61
C SER A 105 -11.31 -14.08 1.30
N GLN A 106 -11.13 -15.41 1.39
CA GLN A 106 -12.22 -16.39 1.18
C GLN A 106 -13.31 -16.32 2.25
N LYS A 107 -12.98 -15.86 3.47
CA LYS A 107 -13.94 -15.75 4.59
C LYS A 107 -14.63 -14.39 4.66
N CYS A 108 -14.11 -13.37 3.98
CA CYS A 108 -14.67 -12.04 4.05
C CYS A 108 -16.17 -11.97 3.76
N PRO A 109 -16.72 -12.62 2.71
CA PRO A 109 -18.15 -12.56 2.47
C PRO A 109 -19.00 -13.04 3.65
N ILE A 110 -18.63 -14.17 4.25
CA ILE A 110 -19.33 -14.72 5.40
C ILE A 110 -19.14 -13.81 6.63
N TYR A 111 -17.94 -13.27 6.83
CA TYR A 111 -17.66 -12.40 7.97
C TYR A 111 -18.37 -11.05 7.87
N ILE A 112 -18.59 -10.52 6.67
CA ILE A 112 -19.38 -9.30 6.45
C ILE A 112 -20.83 -9.50 6.93
N GLU A 113 -21.38 -10.70 6.72
CA GLU A 113 -22.75 -11.01 7.07
C GLU A 113 -22.91 -11.43 8.55
N GLU A 114 -21.96 -12.17 9.10
CA GLU A 114 -22.18 -12.92 10.36
C GLU A 114 -21.22 -12.54 11.51
N ASN A 115 -20.09 -11.88 11.25
CA ASN A 115 -19.06 -11.68 12.28
C ASN A 115 -19.14 -10.27 12.92
N PRO A 116 -19.67 -10.14 14.17
CA PRO A 116 -19.78 -8.86 14.85
C PRO A 116 -18.42 -8.20 15.17
N ASN A 117 -17.37 -9.00 15.17
CA ASN A 117 -16.01 -8.51 15.42
C ASN A 117 -15.31 -7.98 14.17
N LEU A 118 -15.91 -8.16 12.98
CA LEU A 118 -15.35 -7.63 11.74
C LEU A 118 -15.36 -6.10 11.75
N ARG A 119 -14.26 -5.53 11.29
CA ARG A 119 -14.14 -4.09 10.96
C ARG A 119 -13.58 -3.98 9.54
N ILE A 120 -14.14 -3.05 8.79
CA ILE A 120 -13.66 -2.65 7.46
C ILE A 120 -13.58 -1.13 7.47
N ASP A 121 -12.38 -0.62 7.59
CA ASP A 121 -12.11 0.80 7.71
C ASP A 121 -11.46 1.34 6.43
N PRO A 122 -11.67 2.62 6.10
CA PRO A 122 -10.93 3.27 5.03
C PRO A 122 -9.41 3.16 5.26
N TYR A 123 -8.67 2.89 4.20
CA TYR A 123 -7.21 2.82 4.25
C TYR A 123 -6.61 3.52 3.03
N MET A 124 -5.86 4.58 3.27
CA MET A 124 -5.35 5.46 2.23
C MET A 124 -4.21 4.80 1.46
N GLY A 125 -4.57 3.97 0.51
CA GLY A 125 -3.60 3.26 -0.31
C GLY A 125 -4.17 2.73 -1.61
N THR A 126 -3.31 2.55 -2.60
CA THR A 126 -3.65 2.01 -3.92
C THR A 126 -2.80 0.79 -4.21
N TYR A 127 -3.46 -0.30 -4.58
CA TYR A 127 -2.81 -1.46 -5.19
C TYR A 127 -2.77 -1.25 -6.70
N PHE A 128 -1.60 -1.41 -7.29
CA PHE A 128 -1.39 -1.15 -8.70
C PHE A 128 -0.32 -2.06 -9.30
N TYR A 129 -0.27 -2.13 -10.61
CA TYR A 129 0.87 -2.67 -11.34
C TYR A 129 1.77 -1.55 -11.83
N ARG A 130 3.09 -1.71 -11.64
CA ARG A 130 4.12 -0.91 -12.30
C ARG A 130 4.41 -1.47 -13.66
N ILE A 131 4.53 -0.60 -14.65
CA ILE A 131 4.94 -0.96 -16.01
C ILE A 131 6.36 -0.45 -16.20
N ASN A 132 7.26 -1.30 -16.62
CA ASN A 132 8.59 -0.88 -17.07
C ASN A 132 8.45 -0.21 -18.45
N THR A 133 8.48 1.12 -18.48
CA THR A 133 8.29 1.89 -19.72
C THR A 133 9.52 1.89 -20.63
N GLU A 134 10.65 1.36 -20.17
CA GLU A 134 11.86 1.15 -20.97
C GLU A 134 11.82 -0.19 -21.73
N ASN A 135 10.88 -1.09 -21.40
CA ASN A 135 10.72 -2.35 -22.12
C ASN A 135 10.24 -2.11 -23.55
N GLU A 136 10.82 -2.85 -24.51
CA GLU A 136 10.59 -2.67 -25.95
C GLU A 136 9.11 -2.66 -26.38
N VAL A 137 8.29 -3.44 -25.73
CA VAL A 137 6.84 -3.54 -26.04
C VAL A 137 6.03 -2.54 -25.20
N LEU A 138 6.38 -2.41 -23.93
CA LEU A 138 5.63 -1.60 -22.96
C LEU A 138 5.96 -0.09 -23.05
N LYS A 139 6.98 0.31 -23.83
CA LYS A 139 7.27 1.72 -24.12
C LYS A 139 6.17 2.37 -24.97
N ASP A 140 5.42 1.57 -25.76
CA ASP A 140 4.30 2.08 -26.53
C ASP A 140 3.10 2.40 -25.60
N LEU A 141 2.64 3.64 -25.63
CA LEU A 141 1.52 4.11 -24.84
C LEU A 141 0.21 3.36 -25.16
N LYS A 142 -0.01 3.00 -26.42
CA LYS A 142 -1.21 2.27 -26.83
C LYS A 142 -1.26 0.89 -26.18
N VAL A 143 -0.12 0.22 -26.08
CA VAL A 143 0.02 -1.06 -25.37
C VAL A 143 -0.33 -0.90 -23.89
N ARG A 144 0.22 0.11 -23.23
CA ARG A 144 -0.06 0.33 -21.80
C ARG A 144 -1.56 0.62 -21.56
N LYS A 145 -2.16 1.46 -22.41
CA LYS A 145 -3.61 1.75 -22.33
C LYS A 145 -4.44 0.50 -22.61
N ALA A 146 -4.08 -0.31 -23.62
CA ALA A 146 -4.77 -1.56 -23.91
C ALA A 146 -4.78 -2.53 -22.72
N LEU A 147 -3.62 -2.71 -22.07
CA LEU A 147 -3.51 -3.52 -20.86
C LEU A 147 -4.39 -2.98 -19.72
N ALA A 148 -4.43 -1.66 -19.53
CA ALA A 148 -5.22 -1.05 -18.47
C ALA A 148 -6.74 -1.11 -18.72
N TYR A 149 -7.18 -0.90 -19.97
CA TYR A 149 -8.60 -0.82 -20.35
C TYR A 149 -9.26 -2.20 -20.46
N SER A 150 -8.46 -3.26 -20.55
CA SER A 150 -8.95 -4.64 -20.60
C SER A 150 -9.12 -5.28 -19.21
N ILE A 151 -8.89 -4.54 -18.10
CA ILE A 151 -9.07 -5.03 -16.74
C ILE A 151 -10.40 -4.55 -16.16
N ASP A 152 -11.28 -5.48 -15.84
CA ASP A 152 -12.51 -5.24 -15.08
C ASP A 152 -12.18 -5.16 -13.58
N ARG A 153 -12.01 -3.92 -13.09
CA ARG A 153 -11.68 -3.65 -11.69
C ARG A 153 -12.81 -3.99 -10.72
N GLN A 154 -14.06 -3.82 -11.17
CA GLN A 154 -15.22 -4.19 -10.36
C GLN A 154 -15.25 -5.70 -10.14
N LEU A 155 -15.03 -6.47 -11.20
CA LEU A 155 -14.95 -7.93 -11.09
C LEU A 155 -13.80 -8.39 -10.18
N LEU A 156 -12.64 -7.69 -10.19
CA LEU A 156 -11.54 -8.00 -9.29
C LEU A 156 -11.95 -7.82 -7.82
N VAL A 157 -12.59 -6.71 -7.46
CA VAL A 157 -12.97 -6.48 -6.06
C VAL A 157 -14.11 -7.40 -5.63
N ASP A 158 -15.07 -7.71 -6.49
CA ASP A 158 -16.23 -8.54 -6.18
C ASP A 158 -15.91 -10.04 -6.08
N LYS A 159 -14.97 -10.52 -6.91
CA LYS A 159 -14.73 -11.96 -7.06
C LYS A 159 -13.37 -12.42 -6.54
N VAL A 160 -12.38 -11.54 -6.47
CA VAL A 160 -11.02 -11.90 -6.05
C VAL A 160 -10.74 -11.41 -4.63
N THR A 161 -10.80 -10.11 -4.36
CA THR A 161 -10.45 -9.56 -3.04
C THR A 161 -11.56 -9.73 -2.01
N LYS A 162 -12.79 -9.41 -2.32
CA LYS A 162 -14.02 -9.70 -1.55
C LYS A 162 -14.13 -9.08 -0.16
N CYS A 163 -13.17 -8.28 0.28
CA CYS A 163 -13.10 -7.72 1.64
C CYS A 163 -13.41 -6.22 1.70
N GLY A 164 -14.22 -5.70 0.77
CA GLY A 164 -14.63 -4.29 0.78
C GLY A 164 -13.67 -3.35 0.06
N GLN A 165 -12.65 -3.85 -0.64
CA GLN A 165 -11.79 -3.03 -1.50
C GLN A 165 -12.63 -2.29 -2.53
N ILE A 166 -12.16 -1.10 -2.93
CA ILE A 166 -12.86 -0.23 -3.89
C ILE A 166 -12.11 -0.25 -5.21
N PRO A 167 -12.77 -0.42 -6.38
CA PRO A 167 -12.10 -0.34 -7.68
C PRO A 167 -11.35 0.98 -7.82
N ALA A 168 -10.09 0.96 -8.26
CA ALA A 168 -9.30 2.17 -8.45
C ALA A 168 -9.27 2.58 -9.93
N TYR A 169 -9.84 3.73 -10.23
CA TYR A 169 -9.83 4.36 -11.55
C TYR A 169 -8.86 5.54 -11.63
N SER A 170 -8.19 5.85 -10.53
CA SER A 170 -7.16 6.87 -10.34
C SER A 170 -6.01 6.31 -9.53
N PHE A 171 -4.88 7.00 -9.49
CA PHE A 171 -3.72 6.57 -8.69
C PHE A 171 -3.84 7.03 -7.24
N THR A 172 -4.27 8.27 -7.01
CA THR A 172 -4.57 8.79 -5.68
C THR A 172 -5.94 8.29 -5.22
N PRO A 173 -6.07 7.70 -4.02
CA PRO A 173 -7.37 7.32 -3.48
C PRO A 173 -8.34 8.51 -3.36
N PRO A 174 -9.59 8.37 -3.81
CA PRO A 174 -10.61 9.41 -3.61
C PRO A 174 -10.81 9.75 -2.13
N GLY A 175 -10.99 11.04 -1.83
CA GLY A 175 -11.24 11.52 -0.47
C GLY A 175 -9.97 11.83 0.34
N THR A 176 -8.77 11.57 -0.19
CA THR A 176 -7.49 11.90 0.47
C THR A 176 -7.43 13.40 0.81
N ASN A 177 -7.59 13.75 2.08
CA ASN A 177 -7.69 15.15 2.55
C ASN A 177 -8.67 16.01 1.73
N GLY A 178 -9.79 15.41 1.28
CA GLY A 178 -10.78 16.08 0.42
C GLY A 178 -10.44 16.13 -1.07
N TYR A 179 -9.31 15.54 -1.48
CA TYR A 179 -8.94 15.41 -2.90
C TYR A 179 -9.85 14.38 -3.59
N GLN A 180 -10.42 14.75 -4.74
CA GLN A 180 -11.27 13.90 -5.55
C GLN A 180 -10.70 13.83 -6.97
N PRO A 181 -10.02 12.74 -7.35
CA PRO A 181 -9.51 12.57 -8.70
C PRO A 181 -10.59 12.77 -9.75
N THR A 182 -10.27 13.44 -10.83
CA THR A 182 -11.17 13.68 -11.97
C THR A 182 -10.93 12.71 -13.11
N THR A 183 -9.88 11.91 -13.03
CA THR A 183 -9.50 10.92 -14.05
C THR A 183 -10.23 9.61 -13.84
N GLU A 184 -10.54 8.94 -14.98
CA GLU A 184 -11.12 7.61 -14.99
C GLU A 184 -10.37 6.71 -15.98
N ILE A 185 -10.13 5.46 -15.58
CA ILE A 185 -9.59 4.43 -16.46
C ILE A 185 -10.77 3.54 -16.89
N PRO A 186 -11.21 3.57 -18.15
CA PRO A 186 -12.38 2.79 -18.57
C PRO A 186 -12.08 1.29 -18.55
N PHE A 187 -13.15 0.49 -18.41
CA PHE A 187 -13.14 -0.91 -18.83
C PHE A 187 -13.76 -0.99 -20.21
N ASP A 188 -12.93 -1.10 -21.23
CA ASP A 188 -13.34 -1.16 -22.63
C ASP A 188 -12.45 -2.14 -23.41
N PRO A 189 -12.75 -3.43 -23.39
CA PRO A 189 -11.98 -4.44 -24.11
C PRO A 189 -11.95 -4.25 -25.62
N ILE A 190 -12.98 -3.61 -26.21
CA ILE A 190 -13.04 -3.37 -27.65
C ILE A 190 -12.02 -2.30 -28.03
N LEU A 191 -12.02 -1.17 -27.33
CA LEU A 191 -11.03 -0.13 -27.49
C LEU A 191 -9.61 -0.65 -27.18
N ALA A 192 -9.47 -1.46 -26.13
CA ALA A 192 -8.19 -2.07 -25.76
C ALA A 192 -7.61 -2.92 -26.90
N LYS A 193 -8.44 -3.74 -27.54
CA LYS A 193 -8.02 -4.54 -28.70
C LYS A 193 -7.62 -3.66 -29.89
N SER A 194 -8.42 -2.64 -30.22
CA SER A 194 -8.09 -1.67 -31.27
C SER A 194 -6.75 -0.97 -31.04
N LEU A 195 -6.45 -0.59 -29.79
CA LEU A 195 -5.16 0.01 -29.43
C LEU A 195 -3.98 -0.93 -29.66
N LEU A 196 -4.13 -2.24 -29.40
CA LEU A 196 -3.09 -3.22 -29.73
C LEU A 196 -2.90 -3.38 -31.25
N GLU A 197 -3.98 -3.40 -32.01
CA GLU A 197 -3.93 -3.45 -33.48
C GLU A 197 -3.23 -2.20 -34.02
N GLU A 198 -3.55 -1.02 -33.51
CA GLU A 198 -2.87 0.23 -33.85
C GLU A 198 -1.40 0.28 -33.45
N ALA A 199 -1.00 -0.48 -32.40
CA ALA A 199 0.39 -0.67 -32.00
C ALA A 199 1.12 -1.71 -32.86
N GLY A 200 0.43 -2.32 -33.85
CA GLY A 200 0.99 -3.25 -34.81
C GLY A 200 0.87 -4.73 -34.43
N PHE A 201 0.11 -5.07 -33.40
CA PHE A 201 -0.10 -6.46 -32.98
C PHE A 201 -1.39 -7.03 -33.60
N SER A 202 -1.31 -8.22 -34.19
CA SER A 202 -2.39 -8.91 -34.87
C SER A 202 -2.18 -10.43 -34.84
N GLU A 203 -3.06 -11.19 -35.51
CA GLU A 203 -2.85 -12.63 -35.68
C GLU A 203 -1.58 -12.95 -36.47
N GLU A 204 -1.18 -12.09 -37.43
CA GLU A 204 0.06 -12.25 -38.20
C GLU A 204 1.30 -11.79 -37.45
N ASN A 205 1.15 -10.86 -36.48
CA ASN A 205 2.21 -10.35 -35.62
C ASN A 205 1.73 -10.44 -34.17
N PRO A 206 1.76 -11.62 -33.55
CA PRO A 206 1.18 -11.83 -32.23
C PRO A 206 1.95 -11.06 -31.16
N PHE A 207 1.22 -10.63 -30.15
CA PHE A 207 1.80 -9.95 -28.98
C PHE A 207 2.74 -10.92 -28.25
N PRO A 208 3.96 -10.49 -27.86
CA PRO A 208 4.89 -11.36 -27.15
C PRO A 208 4.38 -11.68 -25.75
N LYS A 209 4.83 -12.81 -25.21
CA LYS A 209 4.49 -13.21 -23.83
C LYS A 209 4.98 -12.17 -22.82
N LEU A 210 4.10 -11.75 -21.91
CA LEU A 210 4.42 -10.85 -20.82
C LEU A 210 4.73 -11.59 -19.51
N GLU A 211 5.46 -10.92 -18.62
CA GLU A 211 5.71 -11.36 -17.26
C GLU A 211 5.03 -10.42 -16.25
N ILE A 212 4.30 -10.99 -15.26
CA ILE A 212 3.89 -10.29 -14.05
C ILE A 212 4.74 -10.79 -12.88
N LEU A 213 5.61 -9.93 -12.37
CA LEU A 213 6.41 -10.17 -11.18
C LEU A 213 5.62 -9.81 -9.91
N PHE A 214 5.59 -10.70 -8.91
CA PHE A 214 5.00 -10.43 -7.61
C PHE A 214 5.74 -11.15 -6.49
N ASN A 215 5.70 -10.59 -5.28
CA ASN A 215 6.24 -11.25 -4.09
C ASN A 215 5.30 -12.32 -3.56
N THR A 216 5.86 -13.35 -2.92
CA THR A 216 5.11 -14.48 -2.37
C THR A 216 4.00 -14.04 -1.42
N ASN A 217 2.76 -14.16 -1.88
CA ASN A 217 1.53 -13.93 -1.13
C ASN A 217 0.35 -14.52 -1.93
N GLU A 218 -0.54 -15.24 -1.27
CA GLU A 218 -1.68 -15.91 -1.93
C GLU A 218 -2.66 -14.93 -2.59
N ASP A 219 -2.90 -13.77 -2.00
CA ASP A 219 -3.84 -12.80 -2.58
C ASP A 219 -3.22 -12.09 -3.79
N HIS A 220 -1.90 -11.84 -3.78
CA HIS A 220 -1.20 -11.35 -4.99
C HIS A 220 -1.27 -12.36 -6.13
N ARG A 221 -1.09 -13.65 -5.82
CA ARG A 221 -1.19 -14.72 -6.81
C ARG A 221 -2.59 -14.81 -7.42
N LYS A 222 -3.64 -14.76 -6.60
CA LYS A 222 -5.03 -14.79 -7.08
C LYS A 222 -5.34 -13.60 -7.98
N LEU A 223 -4.89 -12.41 -7.59
CA LEU A 223 -5.09 -11.20 -8.38
C LEU A 223 -4.35 -11.29 -9.72
N ALA A 224 -3.10 -11.72 -9.71
CA ALA A 224 -2.30 -11.90 -10.92
C ALA A 224 -2.92 -12.95 -11.86
N LEU A 225 -3.46 -14.05 -11.35
CA LEU A 225 -4.21 -15.05 -12.12
C LEU A 225 -5.48 -14.45 -12.75
N ALA A 226 -6.22 -13.62 -12.03
CA ALA A 226 -7.41 -12.98 -12.57
C ALA A 226 -7.07 -12.00 -13.70
N VAL A 227 -6.03 -11.18 -13.53
CA VAL A 227 -5.57 -10.25 -14.57
C VAL A 227 -5.01 -11.00 -15.77
N GLN A 228 -4.23 -12.07 -15.56
CA GLN A 228 -3.76 -12.97 -16.63
C GLN A 228 -4.94 -13.49 -17.48
N GLN A 229 -6.01 -13.95 -16.83
CA GLN A 229 -7.21 -14.43 -17.53
C GLN A 229 -7.92 -13.31 -18.29
N MET A 230 -8.03 -12.11 -17.71
CA MET A 230 -8.65 -10.97 -18.39
C MET A 230 -7.85 -10.59 -19.64
N TRP A 231 -6.53 -10.53 -19.57
CA TRP A 231 -5.68 -10.23 -20.73
C TRP A 231 -5.74 -11.33 -21.79
N GLN A 232 -5.80 -12.60 -21.38
CA GLN A 232 -5.97 -13.71 -22.31
C GLN A 232 -7.33 -13.64 -23.03
N ILE A 233 -8.42 -13.39 -22.30
CA ILE A 233 -9.79 -13.36 -22.88
C ILE A 233 -10.00 -12.12 -23.74
N ASN A 234 -9.60 -10.95 -23.23
CA ASN A 234 -9.93 -9.67 -23.85
C ASN A 234 -8.94 -9.28 -24.97
N LEU A 235 -7.69 -9.70 -24.89
CA LEU A 235 -6.60 -9.27 -25.76
C LEU A 235 -5.86 -10.43 -26.47
N GLY A 236 -6.06 -11.67 -26.03
CA GLY A 236 -5.30 -12.82 -26.53
C GLY A 236 -3.83 -12.87 -26.05
N ILE A 237 -3.47 -12.09 -25.02
CA ILE A 237 -2.09 -12.00 -24.52
C ILE A 237 -1.78 -13.14 -23.58
N GLU A 238 -0.66 -13.82 -23.81
CA GLU A 238 -0.11 -14.80 -22.89
C GLU A 238 0.71 -14.10 -21.81
N VAL A 239 0.52 -14.51 -20.55
CA VAL A 239 1.22 -13.92 -19.39
C VAL A 239 1.86 -15.02 -18.57
N GLU A 240 3.11 -14.81 -18.17
CA GLU A 240 3.81 -15.61 -17.17
C GLU A 240 3.70 -14.97 -15.78
N LEU A 241 3.40 -15.78 -14.78
CA LEU A 241 3.30 -15.33 -13.39
C LEU A 241 4.59 -15.72 -12.66
N VAL A 242 5.39 -14.71 -12.29
CA VAL A 242 6.69 -14.90 -11.64
C VAL A 242 6.60 -14.53 -10.17
N ASN A 243 6.58 -15.58 -9.33
CA ASN A 243 6.60 -15.45 -7.87
C ASN A 243 8.03 -15.44 -7.35
N GLN A 244 8.36 -14.45 -6.51
CA GLN A 244 9.67 -14.33 -5.86
C GLN A 244 9.52 -14.09 -4.36
N ASP A 245 10.52 -14.49 -3.55
CA ASP A 245 10.58 -14.03 -2.18
C ASP A 245 10.81 -12.50 -2.11
N TRP A 246 10.47 -11.91 -0.96
CA TRP A 246 10.45 -10.45 -0.80
C TRP A 246 11.79 -9.78 -1.16
N LYS A 247 12.93 -10.37 -0.79
CA LYS A 247 14.25 -9.76 -1.05
C LYS A 247 14.61 -9.81 -2.52
N VAL A 248 14.35 -10.93 -3.19
CA VAL A 248 14.61 -11.10 -4.63
C VAL A 248 13.68 -10.18 -5.42
N TYR A 249 12.40 -10.14 -5.05
CA TYR A 249 11.41 -9.26 -5.65
C TYR A 249 11.86 -7.78 -5.59
N LEU A 250 12.25 -7.28 -4.40
CA LEU A 250 12.73 -5.90 -4.24
C LEU A 250 13.99 -5.62 -5.04
N ASN A 251 14.92 -6.58 -5.12
CA ASN A 251 16.15 -6.42 -5.91
C ASN A 251 15.83 -6.32 -7.40
N ARG A 252 14.95 -7.18 -7.92
CA ARG A 252 14.52 -7.12 -9.33
C ARG A 252 13.85 -5.79 -9.65
N GLU A 253 12.95 -5.28 -8.79
CA GLU A 253 12.36 -3.95 -8.97
C GLU A 253 13.41 -2.82 -8.95
N MET A 254 14.40 -2.93 -8.06
CA MET A 254 15.41 -1.89 -7.91
C MET A 254 16.33 -1.77 -9.13
N ILE A 255 16.63 -2.89 -9.79
CA ILE A 255 17.51 -2.91 -10.98
C ILE A 255 16.71 -2.86 -12.30
N GLY A 256 15.38 -2.72 -12.26
CA GLY A 256 14.54 -2.67 -13.46
C GLY A 256 14.35 -4.02 -14.17
N ASP A 257 14.65 -5.15 -13.51
CA ASP A 257 14.51 -6.51 -14.07
C ASP A 257 13.07 -7.01 -13.93
N PHE A 258 12.14 -6.36 -14.60
CA PHE A 258 10.74 -6.77 -14.70
C PHE A 258 10.09 -6.11 -15.93
N GLN A 259 9.01 -6.69 -16.41
CA GLN A 259 8.13 -6.07 -17.40
C GLN A 259 6.96 -5.36 -16.70
N ILE A 260 6.19 -6.12 -15.92
CA ILE A 260 5.12 -5.62 -15.08
C ILE A 260 5.38 -6.16 -13.67
N SER A 261 5.35 -5.29 -12.66
CA SER A 261 5.50 -5.72 -11.27
C SER A 261 4.30 -5.31 -10.42
N ARG A 262 3.93 -6.17 -9.51
CA ARG A 262 2.94 -5.87 -8.48
C ARG A 262 3.45 -4.76 -7.59
N ALA A 263 2.61 -3.79 -7.25
CA ALA A 263 2.97 -2.76 -6.30
C ALA A 263 1.78 -2.38 -5.41
N GLY A 264 2.07 -1.62 -4.38
CA GLY A 264 1.09 -0.95 -3.55
C GLY A 264 1.75 0.24 -2.87
N TRP A 265 1.00 1.29 -2.68
CA TRP A 265 1.42 2.43 -1.89
C TRP A 265 0.38 2.78 -0.86
N ILE A 266 0.79 2.83 0.38
CA ILE A 266 0.00 3.39 1.48
C ILE A 266 0.57 4.78 1.74
N GLY A 267 -0.29 5.79 1.82
CA GLY A 267 0.17 7.15 2.05
C GLY A 267 0.91 7.31 3.37
N ASP A 268 2.05 8.00 3.34
CA ASP A 268 2.83 8.29 4.54
C ASP A 268 2.19 9.40 5.39
N TYR A 269 1.36 10.23 4.77
CA TYR A 269 0.62 11.33 5.38
C TYR A 269 -0.64 11.63 4.56
N GLU A 270 -1.66 12.22 5.19
CA GLU A 270 -2.96 12.47 4.57
C GLU A 270 -2.91 13.67 3.61
N ASP A 271 -2.33 13.44 2.44
CA ASP A 271 -2.24 14.42 1.36
C ASP A 271 -2.01 13.72 0.00
N PRO A 272 -2.62 14.18 -1.13
CA PRO A 272 -2.42 13.56 -2.45
C PRO A 272 -0.96 13.57 -2.92
N ASN A 273 -0.13 14.46 -2.41
CA ASN A 273 1.30 14.52 -2.75
C ASN A 273 2.05 13.22 -2.42
N THR A 274 1.64 12.47 -1.38
CA THR A 274 2.30 11.20 -1.04
C THR A 274 2.20 10.16 -2.17
N PHE A 275 1.19 10.27 -3.04
CA PHE A 275 1.01 9.44 -4.24
C PHE A 275 1.70 10.04 -5.45
N LEU A 276 1.46 11.33 -5.73
CA LEU A 276 1.94 11.94 -6.96
C LEU A 276 3.46 12.21 -6.94
N ASP A 277 4.07 12.53 -5.80
CA ASP A 277 5.54 12.66 -5.71
C ASP A 277 6.27 11.33 -5.93
N LEU A 278 5.57 10.20 -5.76
CA LEU A 278 6.10 8.84 -5.98
C LEU A 278 6.59 8.62 -7.41
N MET A 279 5.90 9.22 -8.38
CA MET A 279 6.15 9.02 -9.81
C MET A 279 7.18 10.00 -10.40
N ARG A 280 7.72 10.90 -9.59
CA ARG A 280 8.78 11.81 -10.01
C ARG A 280 10.12 11.09 -10.12
N PRO A 281 11.00 11.46 -11.07
CA PRO A 281 12.34 10.88 -11.20
C PRO A 281 13.19 11.20 -9.95
N ASN A 282 14.16 10.35 -9.68
CA ASN A 282 15.14 10.51 -8.60
C ASN A 282 14.56 10.57 -7.16
N ARG A 283 13.30 10.18 -6.95
CA ARG A 283 12.67 10.06 -5.63
C ARG A 283 12.83 8.67 -4.99
N GLY A 284 13.50 7.74 -5.69
CA GLY A 284 13.79 6.40 -5.21
C GLY A 284 12.62 5.41 -5.28
N ASN A 285 11.41 5.86 -5.54
CA ASN A 285 10.19 5.04 -5.59
C ASN A 285 9.62 4.85 -6.99
N ASN A 286 9.90 5.77 -7.92
CA ASN A 286 9.59 5.56 -9.34
C ASN A 286 10.51 4.48 -9.90
N LYS A 287 9.96 3.29 -10.15
CA LYS A 287 10.67 2.13 -10.72
C LYS A 287 10.23 1.84 -12.14
N THR A 288 9.42 2.74 -12.75
CA THR A 288 8.83 2.51 -14.07
C THR A 288 9.73 2.96 -15.21
N GLY A 289 10.76 3.78 -14.95
CA GLY A 289 11.52 4.48 -15.99
C GLY A 289 10.77 5.64 -16.65
N TRP A 290 9.51 5.89 -16.28
CA TRP A 290 8.72 6.99 -16.84
C TRP A 290 9.16 8.34 -16.26
N GLU A 291 9.31 9.32 -17.15
CA GLU A 291 9.62 10.70 -16.83
C GLU A 291 8.73 11.65 -17.65
N ASN A 292 8.27 12.73 -17.03
CA ASN A 292 7.51 13.79 -17.70
C ASN A 292 7.76 15.14 -17.04
N MET A 293 8.39 16.05 -17.76
CA MET A 293 8.78 17.37 -17.24
C MET A 293 7.58 18.24 -16.84
N GLU A 294 6.45 18.14 -17.54
CA GLU A 294 5.23 18.90 -17.21
C GLU A 294 4.62 18.38 -15.91
N TYR A 295 4.53 17.06 -15.75
CA TYR A 295 4.12 16.41 -14.51
C TYR A 295 4.97 16.87 -13.34
N ASP A 296 6.29 16.79 -13.48
CA ASP A 296 7.23 17.16 -12.43
C ASP A 296 7.09 18.63 -12.03
N ALA A 297 6.95 19.53 -13.02
CA ALA A 297 6.75 20.96 -12.78
C ALA A 297 5.43 21.26 -12.04
N LEU A 298 4.34 20.54 -12.38
CA LEU A 298 3.05 20.68 -11.72
C LEU A 298 3.10 20.24 -10.25
N VAL A 299 3.68 19.06 -9.97
CA VAL A 299 3.83 18.55 -8.60
C VAL A 299 4.75 19.45 -7.78
N GLU A 300 5.88 19.91 -8.35
CA GLU A 300 6.80 20.80 -7.67
C GLU A 300 6.16 22.15 -7.35
N LYS A 301 5.44 22.76 -8.30
CA LYS A 301 4.70 23.99 -8.08
C LYS A 301 3.63 23.82 -7.01
N ALA A 302 2.86 22.73 -7.04
CA ALA A 302 1.85 22.42 -6.02
C ALA A 302 2.46 22.38 -4.61
N ASN A 303 3.69 21.90 -4.46
CA ASN A 303 4.40 21.85 -3.18
C ASN A 303 4.82 23.23 -2.63
N THR A 304 4.65 24.29 -3.41
CA THR A 304 4.94 25.69 -2.99
C THR A 304 3.70 26.51 -2.64
N ILE A 305 2.50 26.00 -2.89
CA ILE A 305 1.23 26.70 -2.74
C ILE A 305 0.51 26.26 -1.47
N ASN A 306 0.18 27.21 -0.59
CA ASN A 306 -0.55 26.95 0.65
C ASN A 306 -2.08 26.91 0.45
N ASN A 307 -2.61 27.59 -0.58
CA ASN A 307 -4.03 27.53 -0.89
C ASN A 307 -4.38 26.13 -1.41
N GLN A 308 -5.21 25.39 -0.69
CA GLN A 308 -5.54 24.01 -1.01
C GLN A 308 -6.24 23.86 -2.36
N ALA A 309 -7.17 24.75 -2.68
CA ALA A 309 -7.91 24.68 -3.94
C ALA A 309 -6.98 24.91 -5.15
N GLU A 310 -6.17 25.97 -5.13
CA GLU A 310 -5.19 26.24 -6.19
C GLU A 310 -4.16 25.11 -6.34
N ARG A 311 -3.76 24.54 -5.21
CA ARG A 311 -2.83 23.42 -5.17
C ARG A 311 -3.43 22.17 -5.80
N TYR A 312 -4.68 21.85 -5.46
CA TYR A 312 -5.36 20.66 -5.99
C TYR A 312 -5.61 20.76 -7.50
N GLU A 313 -5.87 21.94 -8.04
CA GLU A 313 -5.96 22.15 -9.49
C GLU A 313 -4.67 21.73 -10.23
N LEU A 314 -3.50 21.96 -9.63
CA LEU A 314 -2.24 21.50 -10.19
C LEU A 314 -2.06 19.98 -10.06
N LEU A 315 -2.47 19.41 -8.93
CA LEU A 315 -2.37 17.97 -8.68
C LEU A 315 -3.37 17.19 -9.54
N TYR A 316 -4.57 17.73 -9.83
CA TYR A 316 -5.50 17.12 -10.80
C TYR A 316 -4.88 17.03 -12.19
N LYS A 317 -4.26 18.11 -12.67
CA LYS A 317 -3.56 18.10 -13.97
C LYS A 317 -2.38 17.14 -13.99
N ALA A 318 -1.63 17.05 -12.90
CA ALA A 318 -0.54 16.10 -12.79
C ALA A 318 -1.07 14.65 -12.83
N GLU A 319 -2.14 14.34 -12.11
CA GLU A 319 -2.73 13.00 -12.13
C GLU A 319 -3.34 12.65 -13.49
N GLU A 320 -3.93 13.61 -14.18
CA GLU A 320 -4.40 13.45 -15.56
C GLU A 320 -3.24 13.04 -16.49
N ILE A 321 -2.11 13.75 -16.46
CA ILE A 321 -0.91 13.37 -17.23
C ILE A 321 -0.44 11.96 -16.84
N LEU A 322 -0.41 11.62 -15.57
CA LEU A 322 0.02 10.30 -15.10
C LEU A 322 -0.88 9.19 -15.67
N ILE A 323 -2.20 9.35 -15.55
CA ILE A 323 -3.17 8.36 -16.03
C ILE A 323 -3.19 8.30 -17.56
N GLU A 324 -3.06 9.42 -18.25
CA GLU A 324 -2.96 9.43 -19.72
C GLU A 324 -1.71 8.72 -20.24
N ASN A 325 -0.60 8.74 -19.50
CA ASN A 325 0.65 8.09 -19.87
C ASN A 325 0.76 6.64 -19.37
N MET A 326 -0.09 6.25 -18.43
CA MET A 326 -0.24 4.89 -17.90
C MET A 326 1.09 4.18 -17.54
N PRO A 327 2.01 4.79 -16.77
CA PRO A 327 3.20 4.07 -16.27
C PRO A 327 2.84 3.11 -15.13
N VAL A 328 1.66 3.27 -14.56
CA VAL A 328 1.07 2.40 -13.55
C VAL A 328 -0.36 2.05 -13.91
N ILE A 329 -0.82 0.88 -13.52
CA ILE A 329 -2.23 0.45 -13.66
C ILE A 329 -2.82 0.30 -12.27
N PRO A 330 -3.56 1.30 -11.75
CA PRO A 330 -4.33 1.16 -10.51
C PRO A 330 -5.37 0.05 -10.64
N LEU A 331 -5.50 -0.77 -9.62
CA LEU A 331 -6.43 -1.90 -9.59
C LEU A 331 -7.53 -1.71 -8.54
N TYR A 332 -7.14 -1.43 -7.29
CA TYR A 332 -8.10 -1.12 -6.22
C TYR A 332 -7.49 -0.22 -5.15
N THR A 333 -8.36 0.52 -4.48
CA THR A 333 -8.05 1.24 -3.24
C THR A 333 -8.18 0.28 -2.07
N TYR A 334 -7.18 0.28 -1.18
CA TYR A 334 -7.18 -0.54 0.01
C TYR A 334 -8.29 -0.18 0.98
N VAL A 335 -8.73 -1.17 1.72
CA VAL A 335 -9.42 -1.03 2.99
C VAL A 335 -8.67 -1.81 4.06
N ARG A 336 -8.81 -1.42 5.30
CA ARG A 336 -8.29 -2.15 6.45
C ARG A 336 -9.36 -3.09 6.95
N ALA A 337 -9.28 -4.37 6.58
CA ALA A 337 -10.20 -5.41 7.04
C ALA A 337 -9.52 -6.26 8.11
N TYR A 338 -10.11 -6.31 9.32
CA TYR A 338 -9.55 -7.00 10.49
C TYR A 338 -10.65 -7.44 11.45
N GLN A 339 -10.31 -8.32 12.40
CA GLN A 339 -11.17 -8.68 13.51
C GLN A 339 -10.70 -7.95 14.78
N LEU A 340 -11.64 -7.37 15.52
CA LEU A 340 -11.41 -6.67 16.78
C LEU A 340 -12.32 -7.26 17.86
N SER A 341 -11.74 -7.76 18.96
CA SER A 341 -12.53 -8.25 20.10
C SER A 341 -13.40 -7.14 20.69
N SER A 342 -14.59 -7.48 21.10
CA SER A 342 -15.52 -6.56 21.79
C SER A 342 -14.95 -6.01 23.10
N ASP A 343 -14.00 -6.71 23.72
CA ASP A 343 -13.29 -6.27 24.93
C ASP A 343 -12.39 -5.07 24.68
N VAL A 344 -11.94 -4.85 23.42
CA VAL A 344 -11.06 -3.74 23.09
C VAL A 344 -11.86 -2.46 22.92
N LYS A 345 -11.51 -1.46 23.70
CA LYS A 345 -12.09 -0.11 23.66
C LYS A 345 -11.02 0.92 23.31
N GLY A 346 -11.45 2.08 22.81
CA GLY A 346 -10.55 3.17 22.44
C GLY A 346 -9.76 2.94 21.14
N PHE A 347 -10.05 1.87 20.43
CA PHE A 347 -9.50 1.60 19.09
C PHE A 347 -10.42 2.24 18.04
N SER A 348 -10.00 3.36 17.47
CA SER A 348 -10.79 4.11 16.48
C SER A 348 -10.24 3.92 15.08
N PRO A 349 -11.10 3.88 14.04
CA PRO A 349 -10.66 3.87 12.65
C PRO A 349 -9.74 5.05 12.33
N HIS A 350 -8.73 4.82 11.52
CA HIS A 350 -7.85 5.88 11.04
C HIS A 350 -7.37 5.56 9.61
N ILE A 351 -7.45 6.55 8.73
CA ILE A 351 -7.15 6.37 7.28
C ILE A 351 -5.70 5.94 7.00
N LEU A 352 -4.76 6.24 7.92
CA LEU A 352 -3.37 5.80 7.88
C LEU A 352 -3.09 4.60 8.81
N ASP A 353 -4.12 3.95 9.35
CA ASP A 353 -4.00 2.84 10.30
C ASP A 353 -3.21 3.20 11.59
N HIS A 354 -3.27 4.48 12.01
CA HIS A 354 -2.61 4.95 13.22
C HIS A 354 -3.53 4.79 14.44
N HIS A 355 -3.16 3.87 15.33
CA HIS A 355 -3.91 3.58 16.55
C HIS A 355 -3.00 3.82 17.77
N HIS A 356 -3.21 4.94 18.47
CA HIS A 356 -2.38 5.31 19.59
C HIS A 356 -2.67 4.43 20.82
N PRO A 357 -1.73 3.55 21.24
CA PRO A 357 -1.98 2.57 22.29
C PRO A 357 -2.34 3.18 23.65
N LYS A 358 -2.00 4.45 23.90
CA LYS A 358 -2.34 5.13 25.16
C LYS A 358 -3.85 5.25 25.38
N PHE A 359 -4.67 5.23 24.32
CA PHE A 359 -6.12 5.33 24.41
C PHE A 359 -6.81 3.97 24.41
N ILE A 360 -6.10 2.90 24.08
CA ILE A 360 -6.64 1.56 24.00
C ILE A 360 -6.67 0.92 25.38
N TYR A 361 -7.75 0.22 25.68
CA TYR A 361 -7.90 -0.51 26.93
C TYR A 361 -8.81 -1.74 26.75
N LEU A 362 -8.75 -2.65 27.71
CA LEU A 362 -9.63 -3.81 27.77
C LEU A 362 -10.73 -3.57 28.82
N GLU A 363 -11.96 -3.86 28.44
CA GLU A 363 -13.12 -3.88 29.31
C GLU A 363 -13.81 -5.21 29.12
N ARG A 364 -13.76 -6.04 30.15
CA ARG A 364 -14.42 -7.35 30.15
C ARG A 364 -15.73 -7.22 30.90
N ASP A 365 -16.81 -7.65 30.27
CA ASP A 365 -18.14 -7.77 30.88
C ASP A 365 -18.14 -8.82 32.00
#